data_31350e8386e7327c6245c23bdb8a83ec
#
_entry.id   31350e8386e7327c6245c23bdb8a83ec
#
_cell.length_a   1.000
_cell.length_b   1.000
_cell.length_c   1.000
_cell.angle_alpha   90.00
_cell.angle_beta   90.00
_cell.angle_gamma   90.00
#
_symmetry.space_group_name_H-M   'P 1'
#
loop_
_entity.id
_entity.type
_entity.pdbx_description
1 polymer ?
#
loop_
_entity_poly.entity_id
_entity_poly.type
_entity_poly.pdbx_seq_one_letter_code
_entity_poly.pdbx_strand_id
1 'polypeptide(L)'
;EIIMPTVNGCLNIMRSAAKQGVKNVVICSSTSSSNPVPQVQIKNEIDHWSDENEQCRAKKYTSATKTVMEKAAIKFAAENEQRLSIILPTGMYGPVCLPGHMNGNPHIWLQSLINGEEGRHKKVPNDSTSMSHLHDLAALFLAAYENPKSSGRYYGVYDSWHWQDIYAELQKILPNMKMPDPITEPPVAPTRFDFSRRDSLGVVMRDIPTLLRQTVEWIQSDPFKSIKYGQQV
;
A
#
# COMPACT_ATOMS: atom_id res chain seq x y z
N GLU A 1 0.73 -21.27 -8.90
CA GLU A 1 1.32 -21.62 -7.58
C GLU A 1 1.11 -20.57 -6.49
N ILE A 2 1.10 -19.24 -6.80
CA ILE A 2 1.00 -18.16 -5.80
C ILE A 2 -0.46 -17.83 -5.46
N ILE A 3 -1.36 -17.78 -6.44
CA ILE A 3 -2.72 -17.26 -6.29
C ILE A 3 -3.53 -18.09 -5.29
N MET A 4 -3.72 -19.37 -5.56
CA MET A 4 -4.59 -20.23 -4.75
C MET A 4 -4.12 -20.41 -3.31
N PRO A 5 -2.81 -20.57 -2.99
CA PRO A 5 -2.35 -20.61 -1.60
C PRO A 5 -2.74 -19.37 -0.81
N THR A 6 -2.61 -18.17 -1.38
CA THR A 6 -3.00 -16.91 -0.71
C THR A 6 -4.51 -16.81 -0.52
N VAL A 7 -5.29 -17.14 -1.56
CA VAL A 7 -6.76 -17.16 -1.47
C VAL A 7 -7.23 -18.14 -0.40
N ASN A 8 -6.69 -19.36 -0.41
CA ASN A 8 -7.03 -20.38 0.58
C ASN A 8 -6.62 -19.98 1.99
N GLY A 9 -5.44 -19.35 2.16
CA GLY A 9 -5.00 -18.80 3.44
C GLY A 9 -5.98 -17.78 4.00
N CYS A 10 -6.39 -16.82 3.18
CA CYS A 10 -7.40 -15.82 3.55
C CYS A 10 -8.73 -16.49 3.95
N LEU A 11 -9.26 -17.36 3.11
CA LEU A 11 -10.52 -18.06 3.38
C LEU A 11 -10.46 -18.97 4.62
N ASN A 12 -9.30 -19.58 4.90
CA ASN A 12 -9.13 -20.41 6.11
C ASN A 12 -9.24 -19.56 7.39
N ILE A 13 -8.64 -18.37 7.40
CA ILE A 13 -8.80 -17.43 8.52
C ILE A 13 -10.26 -16.98 8.65
N MET A 14 -10.90 -16.61 7.56
CA MET A 14 -12.31 -16.19 7.56
C MET A 14 -13.26 -17.31 8.04
N ARG A 15 -13.02 -18.56 7.62
CA ARG A 15 -13.79 -19.74 8.09
C ARG A 15 -13.60 -19.94 9.60
N SER A 16 -12.37 -19.81 10.10
CA SER A 16 -12.10 -19.95 11.52
C SER A 16 -12.78 -18.83 12.31
N ALA A 17 -12.73 -17.59 11.81
CA ALA A 17 -13.43 -16.45 12.38
C ALA A 17 -14.95 -16.68 12.44
N ALA A 18 -15.56 -17.14 11.35
CA ALA A 18 -16.99 -17.45 11.29
C ALA A 18 -17.40 -18.54 12.29
N LYS A 19 -16.61 -19.63 12.40
CA LYS A 19 -16.84 -20.70 13.38
C LYS A 19 -16.80 -20.20 14.84
N GLN A 20 -16.01 -19.17 15.11
CA GLN A 20 -15.90 -18.56 16.45
C GLN A 20 -16.88 -17.39 16.64
N GLY A 21 -17.82 -17.19 15.74
CA GLY A 21 -18.81 -16.11 15.84
C GLY A 21 -18.26 -14.72 15.55
N VAL A 22 -17.07 -14.58 15.01
CA VAL A 22 -16.49 -13.28 14.63
C VAL A 22 -17.21 -12.75 13.39
N LYS A 23 -17.96 -11.67 13.56
CA LYS A 23 -18.78 -11.05 12.51
C LYS A 23 -18.07 -9.95 11.75
N ASN A 24 -17.03 -9.34 12.31
CA ASN A 24 -16.33 -8.20 11.70
C ASN A 24 -14.94 -8.62 11.25
N VAL A 25 -14.67 -8.46 9.95
CA VAL A 25 -13.37 -8.82 9.34
C VAL A 25 -12.86 -7.62 8.55
N VAL A 26 -11.59 -7.27 8.74
CA VAL A 26 -10.90 -6.26 7.94
C VAL A 26 -9.69 -6.90 7.26
N ILE A 27 -9.60 -6.77 5.94
CA ILE A 27 -8.54 -7.38 5.13
C ILE A 27 -7.60 -6.31 4.57
N CYS A 28 -6.30 -6.57 4.61
CA CYS A 28 -5.28 -5.81 3.89
C CYS A 28 -5.12 -6.36 2.47
N SER A 29 -5.57 -5.59 1.48
CA SER A 29 -5.36 -5.93 0.07
C SER A 29 -4.33 -5.01 -0.59
N SER A 30 -4.63 -4.47 -1.77
CA SER A 30 -3.75 -3.56 -2.52
C SER A 30 -4.53 -2.76 -3.56
N THR A 31 -4.10 -1.53 -3.85
CA THR A 31 -4.60 -0.75 -5.00
C THR A 31 -4.44 -1.49 -6.33
N SER A 32 -3.56 -2.50 -6.40
CA SER A 32 -3.37 -3.32 -7.60
C SER A 32 -4.61 -4.11 -8.01
N SER A 33 -5.60 -4.28 -7.14
CA SER A 33 -6.90 -4.88 -7.46
C SER A 33 -7.90 -3.89 -8.09
N SER A 34 -7.54 -2.60 -8.18
CA SER A 34 -8.39 -1.50 -8.67
C SER A 34 -7.74 -0.76 -9.84
N ASN A 35 -7.27 -1.50 -10.84
CA ASN A 35 -6.69 -0.97 -12.07
C ASN A 35 -7.51 -1.47 -13.28
N PRO A 36 -8.60 -0.77 -13.65
CA PRO A 36 -9.45 -1.18 -14.77
C PRO A 36 -8.72 -1.04 -16.10
N VAL A 37 -9.14 -1.81 -17.08
CA VAL A 37 -8.74 -1.70 -18.48
C VAL A 37 -10.01 -1.51 -19.31
N PRO A 38 -10.13 -0.40 -20.07
CA PRO A 38 -9.17 0.73 -20.22
C PRO A 38 -8.98 1.53 -18.93
N GLN A 39 -7.87 2.29 -18.85
CA GLN A 39 -7.61 3.17 -17.71
C GLN A 39 -8.64 4.30 -17.65
N VAL A 40 -8.98 4.71 -16.42
CA VAL A 40 -9.90 5.80 -16.12
C VAL A 40 -9.14 7.00 -15.54
N GLN A 41 -9.69 8.21 -15.68
CA GLN A 41 -9.07 9.42 -15.13
C GLN A 41 -9.06 9.43 -13.60
N ILE A 42 -10.17 9.01 -12.98
CA ILE A 42 -10.34 8.95 -11.54
C ILE A 42 -10.81 7.55 -11.20
N LYS A 43 -10.07 6.86 -10.35
CA LYS A 43 -10.44 5.52 -9.86
C LYS A 43 -11.36 5.63 -8.66
N ASN A 44 -12.34 4.74 -8.58
CA ASN A 44 -13.08 4.48 -7.34
C ASN A 44 -13.06 2.97 -7.05
N GLU A 45 -13.19 2.62 -5.80
CA GLU A 45 -13.08 1.23 -5.35
C GLU A 45 -14.38 0.41 -5.49
N ILE A 46 -15.49 1.04 -5.88
CA ILE A 46 -16.78 0.37 -6.09
C ILE A 46 -16.80 -0.25 -7.48
N ASP A 47 -16.63 0.60 -8.51
CA ASP A 47 -16.84 0.24 -9.91
C ASP A 47 -15.57 -0.31 -10.57
N HIS A 48 -14.39 0.08 -10.06
CA HIS A 48 -13.14 -0.21 -10.72
C HIS A 48 -12.44 -1.43 -10.13
N TRP A 49 -12.40 -2.48 -10.94
CA TRP A 49 -11.69 -3.71 -10.65
C TRP A 49 -10.60 -3.98 -11.70
N SER A 50 -9.51 -4.57 -11.26
CA SER A 50 -8.55 -5.17 -12.19
C SER A 50 -9.11 -6.49 -12.73
N ASP A 51 -8.73 -6.80 -13.97
CA ASP A 51 -8.96 -8.12 -14.57
C ASP A 51 -7.79 -9.04 -14.19
N GLU A 52 -8.06 -10.11 -13.47
CA GLU A 52 -7.05 -11.08 -13.04
C GLU A 52 -6.44 -11.86 -14.20
N ASN A 53 -7.15 -12.05 -15.31
CA ASN A 53 -6.62 -12.72 -16.48
C ASN A 53 -5.60 -11.82 -17.22
N GLU A 54 -5.92 -10.52 -17.34
CA GLU A 54 -4.98 -9.53 -17.89
C GLU A 54 -3.74 -9.41 -16.99
N GLN A 55 -3.92 -9.38 -15.68
CA GLN A 55 -2.81 -9.37 -14.73
C GLN A 55 -1.93 -10.62 -14.87
N CYS A 56 -2.53 -11.80 -15.03
CA CYS A 56 -1.79 -13.05 -15.26
C CYS A 56 -1.07 -13.05 -16.62
N ARG A 57 -1.69 -12.58 -17.69
CA ARG A 57 -1.04 -12.42 -19.01
C ARG A 57 0.16 -11.49 -18.94
N ALA A 58 0.04 -10.41 -18.17
CA ALA A 58 1.12 -9.47 -17.91
C ALA A 58 2.14 -9.97 -16.86
N LYS A 59 2.05 -11.21 -16.39
CA LYS A 59 2.89 -11.83 -15.34
C LYS A 59 2.87 -11.08 -14.01
N LYS A 60 1.84 -10.29 -13.73
CA LYS A 60 1.62 -9.56 -12.48
C LYS A 60 0.88 -10.44 -11.45
N TYR A 61 1.43 -11.61 -11.15
CA TYR A 61 0.78 -12.64 -10.34
C TYR A 61 0.41 -12.19 -8.93
N THR A 62 1.26 -11.39 -8.28
CA THR A 62 0.97 -10.82 -6.96
C THR A 62 -0.26 -9.91 -7.00
N SER A 63 -0.39 -9.11 -8.07
CA SER A 63 -1.56 -8.25 -8.28
C SER A 63 -2.83 -9.09 -8.55
N ALA A 64 -2.74 -10.10 -9.42
CA ALA A 64 -3.83 -11.02 -9.69
C ALA A 64 -4.32 -11.73 -8.42
N THR A 65 -3.36 -12.11 -7.54
CA THR A 65 -3.67 -12.72 -6.25
C THR A 65 -4.57 -11.83 -5.40
N LYS A 66 -4.30 -10.53 -5.33
CA LYS A 66 -5.14 -9.59 -4.57
C LYS A 66 -6.54 -9.48 -5.16
N THR A 67 -6.66 -9.39 -6.48
CA THR A 67 -7.96 -9.35 -7.17
C THR A 67 -8.80 -10.59 -6.89
N VAL A 68 -8.23 -11.78 -7.04
CA VAL A 68 -8.94 -13.06 -6.81
C VAL A 68 -9.28 -13.23 -5.33
N MET A 69 -8.35 -12.89 -4.42
CA MET A 69 -8.56 -12.98 -2.97
C MET A 69 -9.72 -12.10 -2.52
N GLU A 70 -9.79 -10.84 -2.96
CA GLU A 70 -10.88 -9.94 -2.61
C GLU A 70 -12.23 -10.45 -3.07
N LYS A 71 -12.34 -10.90 -4.34
CA LYS A 71 -13.58 -11.47 -4.88
C LYS A 71 -14.03 -12.68 -4.06
N ALA A 72 -13.10 -13.59 -3.73
CA ALA A 72 -13.39 -14.78 -2.93
C ALA A 72 -13.80 -14.42 -1.49
N ALA A 73 -13.14 -13.45 -0.87
CA ALA A 73 -13.45 -12.98 0.49
C ALA A 73 -14.83 -12.30 0.56
N ILE A 74 -15.18 -11.48 -0.43
CA ILE A 74 -16.49 -10.82 -0.52
C ILE A 74 -17.60 -11.87 -0.63
N LYS A 75 -17.42 -12.86 -1.52
CA LYS A 75 -18.39 -13.97 -1.65
C LYS A 75 -18.55 -14.72 -0.34
N PHE A 76 -17.44 -15.13 0.29
CA PHE A 76 -17.46 -15.86 1.55
C PHE A 76 -18.14 -15.06 2.66
N ALA A 77 -17.85 -13.78 2.79
CA ALA A 77 -18.43 -12.90 3.80
C ALA A 77 -19.96 -12.79 3.66
N ALA A 78 -20.45 -12.66 2.43
CA ALA A 78 -21.88 -12.62 2.14
C ALA A 78 -22.60 -13.94 2.52
N GLU A 79 -21.98 -15.08 2.24
CA GLU A 79 -22.53 -16.43 2.55
C GLU A 79 -22.51 -16.75 4.07
N ASN A 80 -21.67 -16.04 4.86
CA ASN A 80 -21.49 -16.32 6.30
C ASN A 80 -21.90 -15.13 7.20
N GLU A 81 -22.62 -14.16 6.66
CA GLU A 81 -23.11 -12.98 7.39
C GLU A 81 -21.98 -12.23 8.11
N GLN A 82 -20.79 -12.18 7.52
CA GLN A 82 -19.67 -11.38 8.03
C GLN A 82 -19.69 -9.99 7.41
N ARG A 83 -19.50 -8.97 8.23
CA ARG A 83 -19.22 -7.60 7.77
C ARG A 83 -17.75 -7.53 7.37
N LEU A 84 -17.50 -7.38 6.08
CA LEU A 84 -16.16 -7.34 5.53
C LEU A 84 -15.81 -5.94 5.06
N SER A 85 -14.69 -5.40 5.57
CA SER A 85 -14.02 -4.20 5.04
C SER A 85 -12.67 -4.58 4.44
N ILE A 86 -12.30 -3.99 3.31
CA ILE A 86 -11.06 -4.30 2.59
C ILE A 86 -10.31 -2.99 2.36
N ILE A 87 -9.15 -2.84 2.98
CA ILE A 87 -8.30 -1.67 2.78
C ILE A 87 -7.29 -1.96 1.67
N LEU A 88 -7.18 -1.03 0.71
CA LEU A 88 -6.33 -1.14 -0.47
C LEU A 88 -5.14 -0.19 -0.37
N PRO A 89 -4.06 -0.54 0.35
CA PRO A 89 -2.87 0.28 0.43
C PRO A 89 -1.93 0.06 -0.77
N THR A 90 -0.98 0.98 -0.89
CA THR A 90 0.26 0.82 -1.64
C THR A 90 1.28 1.82 -1.09
N GLY A 91 2.59 1.65 -1.40
CA GLY A 91 3.61 2.61 -0.98
C GLY A 91 3.53 2.97 0.51
N MET A 92 3.70 1.99 1.38
CA MET A 92 3.57 2.17 2.84
C MET A 92 4.86 2.71 3.44
N TYR A 93 4.81 3.95 3.91
CA TYR A 93 5.93 4.72 4.49
C TYR A 93 5.73 4.92 5.99
N GLY A 94 6.80 5.28 6.70
CA GLY A 94 6.76 5.56 8.13
C GLY A 94 7.43 4.50 8.98
N PRO A 95 7.36 4.64 10.31
CA PRO A 95 7.95 3.71 11.27
C PRO A 95 7.44 2.29 11.12
N VAL A 96 8.35 1.31 11.14
CA VAL A 96 8.00 -0.12 11.14
C VAL A 96 8.28 -0.74 12.52
N CYS A 97 7.50 -1.77 12.88
CA CYS A 97 7.59 -2.39 14.21
C CYS A 97 8.69 -3.45 14.33
N LEU A 98 9.13 -4.02 13.21
CA LEU A 98 10.11 -5.12 13.20
C LEU A 98 11.30 -4.76 12.33
N PRO A 99 12.54 -5.05 12.80
CA PRO A 99 13.76 -4.77 12.05
C PRO A 99 13.77 -5.38 10.65
N GLY A 100 13.24 -6.60 10.48
CA GLY A 100 13.14 -7.27 9.18
C GLY A 100 12.33 -6.50 8.14
N HIS A 101 11.41 -5.62 8.56
CA HIS A 101 10.62 -4.78 7.66
C HIS A 101 11.46 -3.67 7.00
N MET A 102 12.62 -3.32 7.57
CA MET A 102 13.57 -2.38 6.95
C MET A 102 14.13 -2.89 5.61
N ASN A 103 14.12 -4.19 5.38
CA ASN A 103 14.57 -4.80 4.13
C ASN A 103 13.52 -4.72 3.01
N GLY A 104 12.33 -4.20 3.31
CA GLY A 104 11.24 -4.01 2.35
C GLY A 104 11.22 -2.60 1.74
N ASN A 105 10.58 -2.47 0.56
CA ASN A 105 10.26 -1.16 0.02
C ASN A 105 9.14 -0.50 0.85
N PRO A 106 9.21 0.81 1.12
CA PRO A 106 10.18 1.78 0.59
C PRO A 106 11.45 1.95 1.42
N HIS A 107 11.58 1.33 2.59
CA HIS A 107 12.63 1.63 3.56
C HIS A 107 14.05 1.37 3.01
N ILE A 108 14.24 0.24 2.32
CA ILE A 108 15.55 -0.14 1.78
C ILE A 108 16.12 0.92 0.80
N TRP A 109 15.30 1.44 -0.11
CA TRP A 109 15.80 2.43 -1.06
C TRP A 109 15.96 3.83 -0.46
N LEU A 110 15.14 4.19 0.55
CA LEU A 110 15.37 5.42 1.32
C LEU A 110 16.65 5.34 2.13
N GLN A 111 16.97 4.18 2.71
CA GLN A 111 18.23 3.95 3.39
C GLN A 111 19.43 4.13 2.45
N SER A 112 19.35 3.62 1.21
CA SER A 112 20.41 3.85 0.21
C SER A 112 20.58 5.35 -0.09
N LEU A 113 19.50 6.11 -0.26
CA LEU A 113 19.59 7.57 -0.46
C LEU A 113 20.20 8.31 0.73
N ILE A 114 19.85 7.91 1.96
CA ILE A 114 20.42 8.46 3.21
C ILE A 114 21.94 8.22 3.27
N ASN A 115 22.39 7.06 2.80
CA ASN A 115 23.80 6.69 2.75
C ASN A 115 24.57 7.32 1.57
N GLY A 116 23.91 8.12 0.71
CA GLY A 116 24.52 8.69 -0.49
C GLY A 116 24.75 7.70 -1.64
N GLU A 117 24.11 6.54 -1.54
CA GLU A 117 24.16 5.48 -2.56
C GLU A 117 23.12 5.72 -3.68
N GLU A 118 23.18 4.92 -4.74
CA GLU A 118 22.12 4.91 -5.75
C GLU A 118 20.80 4.42 -5.14
N GLY A 119 19.74 5.18 -5.39
CA GLY A 119 18.41 4.81 -4.96
C GLY A 119 17.78 3.73 -5.87
N ARG A 120 16.46 3.65 -5.81
CA ARG A 120 15.67 2.65 -6.55
C ARG A 120 15.75 2.80 -8.08
N HIS A 121 15.94 4.01 -8.59
CA HIS A 121 15.88 4.32 -10.01
C HIS A 121 17.17 4.98 -10.48
N LYS A 122 17.72 4.53 -11.60
CA LYS A 122 18.84 5.20 -12.29
C LYS A 122 18.37 6.44 -13.06
N LYS A 123 17.18 6.36 -13.67
CA LYS A 123 16.47 7.47 -14.31
C LYS A 123 15.10 7.60 -13.66
N VAL A 124 14.64 8.83 -13.45
CA VAL A 124 13.29 9.11 -12.93
C VAL A 124 12.25 8.44 -13.84
N PRO A 125 11.40 7.54 -13.33
CA PRO A 125 10.33 6.98 -14.14
C PRO A 125 9.31 8.05 -14.54
N ASN A 126 8.89 8.06 -15.80
CA ASN A 126 7.75 8.87 -16.22
C ASN A 126 6.45 8.17 -15.84
N ASP A 127 6.17 8.11 -14.56
CA ASP A 127 5.04 7.42 -13.94
C ASP A 127 4.76 8.02 -12.56
N SER A 128 3.69 7.60 -11.93
CA SER A 128 3.30 7.99 -10.58
C SER A 128 3.25 6.81 -9.60
N THR A 129 3.39 7.11 -8.32
CA THR A 129 3.15 6.13 -7.26
C THR A 129 2.27 6.72 -6.18
N SER A 130 1.41 5.87 -5.63
CA SER A 130 0.54 6.25 -4.52
C SER A 130 1.21 5.89 -3.20
N MET A 131 0.94 6.69 -2.17
CA MET A 131 1.62 6.56 -0.87
C MET A 131 0.65 6.70 0.29
N SER A 132 0.99 6.05 1.40
CA SER A 132 0.33 6.21 2.69
C SER A 132 1.30 6.10 3.85
N HIS A 133 1.02 6.81 4.93
CA HIS A 133 1.76 6.65 6.17
C HIS A 133 1.24 5.43 6.96
N LEU A 134 2.14 4.62 7.50
CA LEU A 134 1.77 3.38 8.21
C LEU A 134 0.83 3.61 9.39
N HIS A 135 1.02 4.69 10.17
CA HIS A 135 0.11 5.02 11.27
C HIS A 135 -1.29 5.38 10.78
N ASP A 136 -1.40 6.12 9.65
CA ASP A 136 -2.70 6.50 9.11
C ASP A 136 -3.40 5.27 8.52
N LEU A 137 -2.62 4.39 7.90
CA LEU A 137 -3.12 3.11 7.42
C LEU A 137 -3.66 2.26 8.57
N ALA A 138 -2.92 2.14 9.67
CA ALA A 138 -3.38 1.45 10.88
C ALA A 138 -4.67 2.07 11.45
N ALA A 139 -4.76 3.40 11.46
CA ALA A 139 -5.97 4.12 11.88
C ALA A 139 -7.16 3.82 10.95
N LEU A 140 -6.96 3.69 9.62
CA LEU A 140 -8.02 3.28 8.69
C LEU A 140 -8.52 1.86 8.98
N PHE A 141 -7.61 0.92 9.30
CA PHE A 141 -8.01 -0.44 9.70
C PHE A 141 -8.87 -0.42 10.95
N LEU A 142 -8.45 0.33 11.97
CA LEU A 142 -9.18 0.46 13.22
C LEU A 142 -10.55 1.12 13.00
N ALA A 143 -10.59 2.24 12.27
CA ALA A 143 -11.85 2.93 11.95
C ALA A 143 -12.82 2.05 11.14
N ALA A 144 -12.30 1.26 10.18
CA ALA A 144 -13.12 0.32 9.44
C ALA A 144 -13.65 -0.83 10.30
N TYR A 145 -12.88 -1.26 11.30
CA TYR A 145 -13.31 -2.28 12.26
C TYR A 145 -14.39 -1.74 13.20
N GLU A 146 -14.18 -0.57 13.79
CA GLU A 146 -15.05 0.03 14.81
C GLU A 146 -16.35 0.59 14.24
N ASN A 147 -16.34 1.11 13.00
CA ASN A 147 -17.53 1.66 12.37
C ASN A 147 -18.50 0.55 11.92
N PRO A 148 -19.67 0.39 12.56
CA PRO A 148 -20.62 -0.68 12.23
C PRO A 148 -21.21 -0.55 10.82
N LYS A 149 -21.10 0.61 10.19
CA LYS A 149 -21.59 0.86 8.82
C LYS A 149 -20.52 0.61 7.75
N SER A 150 -19.25 0.40 8.13
CA SER A 150 -18.19 0.16 7.17
C SER A 150 -18.34 -1.23 6.53
N SER A 151 -18.26 -1.30 5.21
CA SER A 151 -18.23 -2.54 4.46
C SER A 151 -17.68 -2.30 3.05
N GLY A 152 -17.16 -3.36 2.42
CA GLY A 152 -16.59 -3.29 1.08
C GLY A 152 -15.19 -2.67 1.07
N ARG A 153 -14.80 -2.10 -0.06
CA ARG A 153 -13.43 -1.67 -0.36
C ARG A 153 -13.20 -0.20 -0.01
N TYR A 154 -12.00 0.14 0.45
CA TYR A 154 -11.57 1.50 0.80
C TYR A 154 -10.12 1.70 0.35
N TYR A 155 -9.83 2.78 -0.35
CA TYR A 155 -8.43 3.11 -0.65
C TYR A 155 -7.64 3.42 0.63
N GLY A 156 -6.52 2.75 0.80
CA GLY A 156 -5.59 2.95 1.91
C GLY A 156 -4.38 3.80 1.49
N VAL A 157 -4.61 4.88 0.75
CA VAL A 157 -3.56 5.78 0.25
C VAL A 157 -3.94 7.23 0.51
N TYR A 158 -2.92 8.07 0.73
CA TYR A 158 -3.15 9.51 0.81
C TYR A 158 -3.43 10.10 -0.56
N ASP A 159 -2.47 9.96 -1.48
CA ASP A 159 -2.55 10.46 -2.86
C ASP A 159 -1.47 9.78 -3.73
N SER A 160 -1.43 10.15 -5.02
CA SER A 160 -0.41 9.76 -5.98
C SER A 160 0.38 10.96 -6.44
N TRP A 161 1.72 10.83 -6.44
CA TRP A 161 2.61 11.84 -7.01
C TRP A 161 3.47 11.24 -8.12
N HIS A 162 3.81 12.06 -9.10
CA HIS A 162 4.80 11.72 -10.10
C HIS A 162 6.18 11.55 -9.45
N TRP A 163 6.98 10.59 -9.93
CA TRP A 163 8.29 10.32 -9.34
C TRP A 163 9.22 11.53 -9.36
N GLN A 164 9.10 12.42 -10.34
CA GLN A 164 9.85 13.68 -10.37
C GLN A 164 9.58 14.55 -9.15
N ASP A 165 8.32 14.70 -8.76
CA ASP A 165 7.93 15.51 -7.60
C ASP A 165 8.36 14.86 -6.29
N ILE A 166 8.31 13.53 -6.21
CA ILE A 166 8.79 12.76 -5.06
C ILE A 166 10.30 12.96 -4.88
N TYR A 167 11.09 12.87 -5.94
CA TYR A 167 12.53 13.10 -5.87
C TYR A 167 12.87 14.56 -5.55
N ALA A 168 12.11 15.53 -6.09
CA ALA A 168 12.26 16.93 -5.73
C ALA A 168 11.96 17.19 -4.26
N GLU A 169 10.97 16.53 -3.68
CA GLU A 169 10.66 16.63 -2.25
C GLU A 169 11.73 15.95 -1.38
N LEU A 170 12.18 14.77 -1.77
CA LEU A 170 13.27 14.06 -1.09
C LEU A 170 14.57 14.86 -1.10
N GLN A 171 14.88 15.58 -2.18
CA GLN A 171 16.08 16.42 -2.26
C GLN A 171 16.07 17.59 -1.26
N LYS A 172 14.88 18.11 -0.89
CA LYS A 172 14.78 19.12 0.19
C LYS A 172 15.13 18.52 1.55
N ILE A 173 14.77 17.25 1.77
CA ILE A 173 15.00 16.52 3.03
C ILE A 173 16.44 15.99 3.10
N LEU A 174 16.98 15.54 1.97
CA LEU A 174 18.29 14.93 1.79
C LEU A 174 19.09 15.67 0.70
N PRO A 175 19.62 16.88 0.96
CA PRO A 175 20.25 17.73 -0.06
C PRO A 175 21.43 17.06 -0.81
N ASN A 176 22.13 16.16 -0.14
CA ASN A 176 23.31 15.47 -0.65
C ASN A 176 23.00 14.10 -1.27
N MET A 177 21.72 13.73 -1.41
CA MET A 177 21.37 12.43 -2.00
C MET A 177 21.77 12.35 -3.48
N LYS A 178 22.07 11.14 -3.94
CA LYS A 178 22.33 10.90 -5.36
C LYS A 178 21.01 10.93 -6.13
N MET A 179 20.83 11.97 -6.96
CA MET A 179 19.65 12.11 -7.80
C MET A 179 19.70 11.15 -8.98
N PRO A 180 18.59 10.51 -9.37
CA PRO A 180 18.49 9.81 -10.63
C PRO A 180 18.51 10.77 -11.83
N ASP A 181 18.87 10.27 -13.02
CA ASP A 181 18.80 11.05 -14.25
C ASP A 181 17.37 11.57 -14.49
N PRO A 182 17.20 12.82 -14.92
CA PRO A 182 15.88 13.40 -15.11
C PRO A 182 15.11 12.75 -16.27
N ILE A 183 13.79 12.91 -16.27
CA ILE A 183 12.97 12.58 -17.44
C ILE A 183 13.25 13.56 -18.56
N THR A 184 13.10 13.09 -19.80
CA THR A 184 13.28 13.89 -21.03
C THR A 184 11.95 14.19 -21.72
N GLU A 185 10.94 13.40 -21.43
CA GLU A 185 9.59 13.55 -21.94
C GLU A 185 8.71 14.38 -20.97
N PRO A 186 7.62 14.99 -21.43
CA PRO A 186 6.65 15.63 -20.53
C PRO A 186 6.15 14.63 -19.49
N PRO A 187 6.01 15.05 -18.21
CA PRO A 187 5.55 14.15 -17.15
C PRO A 187 4.10 13.72 -17.37
N VAL A 188 3.82 12.45 -17.19
CA VAL A 188 2.45 11.93 -17.20
C VAL A 188 1.70 12.38 -15.95
N ALA A 189 0.39 12.61 -16.09
CA ALA A 189 -0.45 12.96 -14.95
C ALA A 189 -0.48 11.81 -13.92
N PRO A 190 -0.37 12.11 -12.61
CA PRO A 190 -0.52 11.12 -11.58
C PRO A 190 -1.90 10.44 -11.60
N THR A 191 -1.95 9.19 -11.15
CA THR A 191 -3.22 8.49 -10.91
C THR A 191 -4.07 9.28 -9.91
N ARG A 192 -5.35 9.45 -10.22
CA ARG A 192 -6.31 10.10 -9.32
C ARG A 192 -7.29 9.09 -8.75
N PHE A 193 -7.78 9.39 -7.56
CA PHE A 193 -8.73 8.54 -6.83
C PHE A 193 -9.92 9.38 -6.33
N ASP A 194 -11.08 8.78 -6.29
CA ASP A 194 -12.19 9.24 -5.48
C ASP A 194 -12.00 8.68 -4.05
N PHE A 195 -11.73 9.55 -3.12
CA PHE A 195 -11.48 9.20 -1.72
C PHE A 195 -12.72 9.28 -0.82
N SER A 196 -13.89 9.52 -1.37
CA SER A 196 -15.13 9.75 -0.60
C SER A 196 -15.39 8.64 0.42
N ARG A 197 -15.15 7.38 0.04
CA ARG A 197 -15.33 6.25 0.96
C ARG A 197 -14.27 6.20 2.06
N ARG A 198 -12.99 6.38 1.70
CA ARG A 198 -11.91 6.47 2.69
C ARG A 198 -12.18 7.58 3.70
N ASP A 199 -12.55 8.75 3.22
CA ASP A 199 -12.77 9.95 4.04
C ASP A 199 -13.99 9.78 4.96
N SER A 200 -14.98 8.96 4.55
CA SER A 200 -16.12 8.59 5.41
C SER A 200 -15.74 7.81 6.67
N LEU A 201 -14.51 7.27 6.74
CA LEU A 201 -13.97 6.64 7.95
C LEU A 201 -13.46 7.67 8.98
N GLY A 202 -13.37 8.96 8.62
CA GLY A 202 -12.99 10.04 9.54
C GLY A 202 -11.51 10.09 9.91
N VAL A 203 -10.64 9.39 9.20
CA VAL A 203 -9.19 9.39 9.45
C VAL A 203 -8.52 10.51 8.67
N VAL A 204 -7.85 11.40 9.39
CA VAL A 204 -7.01 12.44 8.78
C VAL A 204 -5.67 11.84 8.41
N MET A 205 -5.35 11.85 7.11
CA MET A 205 -4.11 11.27 6.59
C MET A 205 -3.03 12.35 6.41
N ARG A 206 -1.78 11.97 6.68
CA ARG A 206 -0.60 12.81 6.43
C ARG A 206 -0.34 12.99 4.94
N ASP A 207 0.03 14.18 4.55
CA ASP A 207 0.46 14.50 3.19
C ASP A 207 1.81 13.85 2.83
N ILE A 208 2.13 13.82 1.54
CA ILE A 208 3.33 13.17 1.03
C ILE A 208 4.62 13.82 1.56
N PRO A 209 4.76 15.16 1.62
CA PRO A 209 5.93 15.80 2.23
C PRO A 209 6.15 15.37 3.69
N THR A 210 5.11 15.37 4.50
CA THR A 210 5.17 14.95 5.91
C THR A 210 5.54 13.46 6.03
N LEU A 211 4.92 12.63 5.21
CA LEU A 211 5.16 11.19 5.16
C LEU A 211 6.63 10.88 4.81
N LEU A 212 7.19 11.52 3.77
CA LEU A 212 8.57 11.32 3.36
C LEU A 212 9.54 11.78 4.45
N ARG A 213 9.34 12.99 4.99
CA ARG A 213 10.17 13.55 6.05
C ARG A 213 10.17 12.66 7.29
N GLN A 214 9.01 12.28 7.81
CA GLN A 214 8.91 11.43 9.00
C GLN A 214 9.55 10.06 8.79
N THR A 215 9.45 9.49 7.59
CA THR A 215 10.09 8.21 7.28
C THR A 215 11.61 8.33 7.28
N VAL A 216 12.15 9.36 6.64
CA VAL A 216 13.60 9.62 6.59
C VAL A 216 14.15 9.89 7.99
N GLU A 217 13.54 10.78 8.77
CA GLU A 217 13.92 11.09 10.15
C GLU A 217 13.92 9.84 11.02
N TRP A 218 12.89 8.99 10.88
CA TRP A 218 12.80 7.74 11.64
C TRP A 218 13.91 6.75 11.24
N ILE A 219 14.22 6.59 9.95
CA ILE A 219 15.33 5.73 9.51
C ILE A 219 16.66 6.26 10.05
N GLN A 220 16.90 7.58 9.98
CA GLN A 220 18.12 8.20 10.49
C GLN A 220 18.30 8.07 12.00
N SER A 221 17.22 7.91 12.76
CA SER A 221 17.28 7.69 14.20
C SER A 221 17.85 6.32 14.59
N ASP A 222 18.07 5.43 13.61
CA ASP A 222 18.56 4.05 13.81
C ASP A 222 17.77 3.30 14.92
N PRO A 223 16.45 3.17 14.76
CA PRO A 223 15.52 2.77 15.83
C PRO A 223 15.77 1.35 16.36
N PHE A 224 16.53 0.55 15.62
CA PHE A 224 16.83 -0.83 15.98
C PHE A 224 18.28 -1.08 16.42
N LYS A 225 19.07 -0.01 16.58
CA LYS A 225 20.48 -0.11 16.99
C LYS A 225 20.73 -0.91 18.26
N SER A 226 19.81 -0.81 19.22
CA SER A 226 19.91 -1.54 20.49
C SER A 226 19.45 -3.01 20.41
N ILE A 227 18.79 -3.40 19.31
CA ILE A 227 18.33 -4.77 19.13
C ILE A 227 19.48 -5.60 18.59
N LYS A 228 20.23 -6.23 19.51
CA LYS A 228 21.19 -7.28 19.13
C LYS A 228 20.38 -8.46 18.59
N TYR A 229 20.40 -8.66 17.28
CA TYR A 229 19.97 -9.93 16.72
C TYR A 229 20.86 -11.01 17.33
N GLY A 230 20.23 -11.98 17.98
CA GLY A 230 20.94 -13.19 18.37
C GLY A 230 21.67 -13.72 17.13
N GLN A 231 22.98 -13.94 17.25
CA GLN A 231 23.72 -14.66 16.25
C GLN A 231 22.94 -15.93 15.94
N GLN A 232 22.52 -16.10 14.71
CA GLN A 232 21.92 -17.34 14.27
C GLN A 232 22.94 -18.44 14.54
N VAL A 233 22.58 -19.34 15.46
CA VAL A 233 23.26 -20.60 15.72
C VAL A 233 22.97 -21.54 14.55
#